data_1bd69f8d726cb48c3cdc5fd58d4f2566
#
_entry.id   1bd69f8d726cb48c3cdc5fd58d4f2566
#
_cell.length_a   1.000
_cell.length_b   1.000
_cell.length_c   1.000
_cell.angle_alpha   90.00
_cell.angle_beta   90.00
_cell.angle_gamma   90.00
#
_symmetry.space_group_name_H-M   'P 1'
#
loop_
_entity.id
_entity.type
_entity.pdbx_description
1 polymer ?
#
loop_
_entity_poly.entity_id
_entity_poly.type
_entity_poly.pdbx_seq_one_letter_code
_entity_poly.pdbx_strand_id
1 'polypeptide(L)'
;MLTWSSLSTKIAQRISQWSNDAFFALGWRQMRSVLAAPGQRILVYHGLDQRGETALNGRFLSAARFEEQVRFLSENAHIVALSDYFSGNFDQNQFAVAITFDDGQRNNRQYAVPVLDKYAAPATFFLTSAAGRDAEWLWMDFLDVATRLAPATIEIGGRRFTKKTWRHTRYFADENGRKLVDWARYSPWSFVQAMETALLNAGAWNKAEHWTTYWELLASAEIREMAANPRVTIGAHGHTHQDLAYLSPEEARLELKYCKDFLEKTTGQPVPALAYPFGTYTRQLVEMAAQMGFSQQLALDFLFPEDHTDHRLRERMCMNPFISDGNQWLAVKKGQY
;
A
#
# COMPACT_ATOMS: atom_id res chain seq x y z
N MET A 1 -19.65 -18.41 -7.79
CA MET A 1 -20.14 -19.38 -6.75
C MET A 1 -18.97 -19.66 -5.82
N LEU A 2 -19.11 -19.33 -4.53
CA LEU A 2 -18.13 -19.72 -3.52
C LEU A 2 -18.24 -21.24 -3.33
N THR A 3 -17.15 -21.95 -3.58
CA THR A 3 -17.11 -23.40 -3.37
C THR A 3 -17.18 -23.72 -1.87
N TRP A 4 -17.75 -24.86 -1.48
CA TRP A 4 -17.84 -25.31 -0.08
C TRP A 4 -16.46 -25.33 0.62
N SER A 5 -15.38 -25.60 -0.11
CA SER A 5 -14.01 -25.54 0.39
C SER A 5 -13.57 -24.12 0.80
N SER A 6 -13.96 -23.09 0.07
CA SER A 6 -13.62 -21.69 0.41
C SER A 6 -14.40 -21.17 1.62
N LEU A 7 -15.61 -21.69 1.87
CA LEU A 7 -16.42 -21.32 3.02
C LEU A 7 -15.90 -21.96 4.30
N SER A 8 -15.54 -23.25 4.25
CA SER A 8 -14.95 -23.97 5.38
C SER A 8 -13.60 -23.39 5.81
N THR A 9 -12.76 -23.00 4.85
CA THR A 9 -11.47 -22.33 5.14
C THR A 9 -11.69 -20.99 5.83
N LYS A 10 -12.63 -20.17 5.38
CA LYS A 10 -12.96 -18.88 6.01
C LYS A 10 -13.53 -19.02 7.42
N ILE A 11 -14.35 -20.04 7.64
CA ILE A 11 -14.90 -20.34 8.99
C ILE A 11 -13.76 -20.79 9.91
N ALA A 12 -12.90 -21.69 9.47
CA ALA A 12 -11.74 -22.14 10.25
C ALA A 12 -10.79 -20.99 10.60
N GLN A 13 -10.51 -20.09 9.65
CA GLN A 13 -9.72 -18.88 9.89
C GLN A 13 -10.36 -17.97 10.95
N ARG A 14 -11.69 -17.75 10.91
CA ARG A 14 -12.38 -16.93 11.92
C ARG A 14 -12.34 -17.57 13.30
N ILE A 15 -12.56 -18.87 13.40
CA ILE A 15 -12.47 -19.59 14.68
C ILE A 15 -11.05 -19.48 15.24
N SER A 16 -10.04 -19.66 14.40
CA SER A 16 -8.63 -19.47 14.78
C SER A 16 -8.36 -18.05 15.26
N GLN A 17 -8.87 -17.02 14.56
CA GLN A 17 -8.71 -15.62 14.96
C GLN A 17 -9.35 -15.34 16.33
N TRP A 18 -10.57 -15.86 16.58
CA TRP A 18 -11.23 -15.71 17.88
C TRP A 18 -10.50 -16.42 19.01
N SER A 19 -10.00 -17.62 18.77
CA SER A 19 -9.20 -18.35 19.78
C SER A 19 -7.91 -17.62 20.10
N ASN A 20 -7.24 -17.03 19.10
CA ASN A 20 -6.04 -16.23 19.29
C ASN A 20 -6.37 -14.93 20.05
N ASP A 21 -7.47 -14.24 19.72
CA ASP A 21 -7.89 -13.02 20.41
C ASP A 21 -8.18 -13.30 21.90
N ALA A 22 -8.87 -14.41 22.21
CA ALA A 22 -9.09 -14.83 23.59
C ALA A 22 -7.77 -15.17 24.32
N PHE A 23 -6.83 -15.80 23.62
CA PHE A 23 -5.52 -16.13 24.17
C PHE A 23 -4.69 -14.86 24.46
N PHE A 24 -4.71 -13.88 23.56
CA PHE A 24 -3.98 -12.62 23.74
C PHE A 24 -4.65 -11.68 24.75
N ALA A 25 -5.97 -11.75 24.93
CA ALA A 25 -6.68 -11.01 25.97
C ALA A 25 -6.25 -11.42 27.38
N LEU A 26 -5.70 -12.62 27.53
CA LEU A 26 -5.21 -13.16 28.82
C LEU A 26 -3.79 -12.72 29.18
N GLY A 27 -3.03 -12.04 28.32
CA GLY A 27 -1.73 -11.49 28.73
C GLY A 27 -0.82 -10.94 27.64
N TRP A 28 -0.42 -9.67 27.81
CA TRP A 28 0.63 -9.00 27.05
C TRP A 28 1.97 -9.76 26.97
N ARG A 29 2.30 -10.55 27.99
CA ARG A 29 3.56 -11.34 28.01
C ARG A 29 3.63 -12.37 26.89
N GLN A 30 2.51 -12.89 26.43
CA GLN A 30 2.46 -13.89 25.36
C GLN A 30 2.60 -13.27 23.98
N MET A 31 2.15 -12.02 23.78
CA MET A 31 2.39 -11.28 22.53
C MET A 31 3.88 -10.98 22.30
N ARG A 32 4.62 -10.65 23.35
CA ARG A 32 6.07 -10.37 23.27
C ARG A 32 6.88 -11.56 22.77
N SER A 33 6.45 -12.77 23.01
CA SER A 33 7.14 -13.98 22.53
C SER A 33 6.89 -14.30 21.05
N VAL A 34 5.93 -13.67 20.41
CA VAL A 34 5.58 -13.98 19.00
C VAL A 34 6.75 -13.70 18.06
N LEU A 35 7.46 -12.58 18.24
CA LEU A 35 8.62 -12.21 17.45
C LEU A 35 9.97 -12.54 18.12
N ALA A 36 9.98 -13.33 19.19
CA ALA A 36 11.21 -13.67 19.92
C ALA A 36 12.20 -14.55 19.12
N ALA A 37 11.71 -15.35 18.19
CA ALA A 37 12.59 -16.16 17.34
C ALA A 37 13.02 -15.39 16.09
N PRO A 38 14.25 -15.61 15.57
CA PRO A 38 14.74 -14.98 14.36
C PRO A 38 13.78 -15.08 13.19
N GLY A 39 13.81 -14.09 12.32
CA GLY A 39 13.00 -14.01 11.12
C GLY A 39 13.09 -12.60 10.51
N GLN A 40 12.38 -12.40 9.42
CA GLN A 40 12.39 -11.08 8.77
C GLN A 40 11.10 -10.83 8.00
N ARG A 41 10.63 -9.57 7.98
CA ARG A 41 9.46 -9.13 7.20
C ARG A 41 9.58 -7.69 6.74
N ILE A 42 9.02 -7.40 5.58
CA ILE A 42 8.76 -6.04 5.14
C ILE A 42 7.27 -5.79 5.27
N LEU A 43 6.89 -4.77 6.03
CA LEU A 43 5.51 -4.40 6.29
C LEU A 43 5.07 -3.26 5.39
N VAL A 44 3.85 -3.35 4.86
CA VAL A 44 3.25 -2.31 4.02
C VAL A 44 2.10 -1.65 4.75
N TYR A 45 2.20 -0.35 4.90
CA TYR A 45 1.13 0.56 5.30
C TYR A 45 0.70 1.43 4.10
N HIS A 46 -0.46 2.04 4.19
CA HIS A 46 -0.94 3.04 3.23
C HIS A 46 -1.33 4.30 4.00
N GLY A 47 -2.59 4.70 3.92
CA GLY A 47 -3.06 5.89 4.61
C GLY A 47 -3.28 5.72 6.11
N LEU A 48 -3.09 6.81 6.83
CA LEU A 48 -3.41 6.93 8.24
C LEU A 48 -4.43 8.06 8.45
N ASP A 49 -5.35 7.87 9.40
CA ASP A 49 -6.23 8.91 9.86
C ASP A 49 -6.41 8.84 11.39
N GLN A 50 -7.21 9.71 11.96
CA GLN A 50 -7.45 9.71 13.41
C GLN A 50 -8.26 8.50 13.89
N ARG A 51 -9.12 7.91 13.05
CA ARG A 51 -10.14 6.92 13.43
C ARG A 51 -9.92 5.53 12.83
N GLY A 52 -9.17 5.41 11.73
CA GLY A 52 -9.08 4.19 10.93
C GLY A 52 -10.36 3.97 10.12
N GLU A 53 -10.81 4.97 9.35
CA GLU A 53 -12.08 4.95 8.63
C GLU A 53 -11.99 4.10 7.36
N THR A 54 -12.03 2.80 7.55
CA THR A 54 -11.94 1.80 6.46
C THR A 54 -13.16 1.80 5.53
N ALA A 55 -14.23 2.48 5.88
CA ALA A 55 -15.39 2.57 5.00
C ALA A 55 -15.15 3.49 3.79
N LEU A 56 -14.24 4.46 3.89
CA LEU A 56 -13.80 5.30 2.77
C LEU A 56 -12.68 4.64 1.98
N ASN A 57 -11.67 4.15 2.67
CA ASN A 57 -10.56 3.42 2.06
C ASN A 57 -10.18 2.23 2.97
N GLY A 58 -10.37 1.02 2.46
CA GLY A 58 -10.15 -0.22 3.21
C GLY A 58 -8.70 -0.50 3.62
N ARG A 59 -7.76 0.38 3.25
CA ARG A 59 -6.33 0.28 3.57
C ARG A 59 -5.91 1.20 4.71
N PHE A 60 -6.82 2.04 5.23
CA PHE A 60 -6.52 3.01 6.27
C PHE A 60 -6.45 2.38 7.66
N LEU A 61 -5.50 2.86 8.44
CA LEU A 61 -5.32 2.51 9.84
C LEU A 61 -5.41 3.77 10.70
N SER A 62 -5.88 3.67 11.95
CA SER A 62 -5.82 4.83 12.83
C SER A 62 -4.39 5.15 13.24
N ALA A 63 -4.07 6.44 13.37
CA ALA A 63 -2.75 6.90 13.83
C ALA A 63 -2.37 6.31 15.19
N ALA A 64 -3.35 6.21 16.11
CA ALA A 64 -3.14 5.60 17.41
C ALA A 64 -2.73 4.13 17.30
N ARG A 65 -3.41 3.36 16.45
CA ARG A 65 -3.09 1.95 16.23
C ARG A 65 -1.72 1.77 15.55
N PHE A 66 -1.39 2.64 14.60
CA PHE A 66 -0.06 2.64 13.98
C PHE A 66 1.02 2.89 15.04
N GLU A 67 0.82 3.87 15.93
CA GLU A 67 1.76 4.14 17.02
C GLU A 67 1.93 2.94 17.95
N GLU A 68 0.84 2.27 18.34
CA GLU A 68 0.90 1.04 19.14
C GLU A 68 1.68 -0.07 18.44
N GLN A 69 1.50 -0.21 17.13
CA GLN A 69 2.23 -1.19 16.33
C GLN A 69 3.72 -0.87 16.25
N VAL A 70 4.11 0.40 16.00
CA VAL A 70 5.52 0.79 15.97
C VAL A 70 6.17 0.63 17.35
N ARG A 71 5.46 0.98 18.42
CA ARG A 71 5.92 0.74 19.80
C ARG A 71 6.16 -0.75 20.05
N PHE A 72 5.21 -1.60 19.69
CA PHE A 72 5.38 -3.05 19.84
C PHE A 72 6.60 -3.56 19.05
N LEU A 73 6.79 -3.13 17.82
CA LEU A 73 7.94 -3.49 17.00
C LEU A 73 9.25 -3.01 17.62
N SER A 74 9.31 -1.78 18.12
CA SER A 74 10.52 -1.23 18.76
C SER A 74 10.93 -1.97 20.05
N GLU A 75 9.96 -2.61 20.72
CA GLU A 75 10.20 -3.38 21.94
C GLU A 75 10.52 -4.87 21.66
N ASN A 76 10.14 -5.42 20.50
CA ASN A 76 10.10 -6.88 20.26
C ASN A 76 10.75 -7.32 18.94
N ALA A 77 11.23 -6.39 18.12
CA ALA A 77 11.87 -6.66 16.83
C ALA A 77 13.00 -5.65 16.59
N HIS A 78 13.85 -5.92 15.62
CA HIS A 78 14.85 -4.97 15.12
C HIS A 78 14.26 -4.24 13.91
N ILE A 79 13.82 -2.98 14.10
CA ILE A 79 13.35 -2.16 12.98
C ILE A 79 14.57 -1.66 12.22
N VAL A 80 14.66 -2.01 10.93
CA VAL A 80 15.83 -1.73 10.09
C VAL A 80 15.46 -0.89 8.87
N ALA A 81 16.41 -0.13 8.35
CA ALA A 81 16.23 0.53 7.06
C ALA A 81 16.08 -0.51 5.94
N LEU A 82 15.36 -0.16 4.87
CA LEU A 82 15.15 -1.07 3.75
C LEU A 82 16.48 -1.48 3.09
N SER A 83 17.44 -0.57 3.00
CA SER A 83 18.80 -0.85 2.51
C SER A 83 19.51 -1.92 3.34
N ASP A 84 19.41 -1.84 4.67
CA ASP A 84 20.00 -2.81 5.58
C ASP A 84 19.29 -4.15 5.48
N TYR A 85 17.97 -4.14 5.31
CA TYR A 85 17.19 -5.37 5.07
C TYR A 85 17.66 -6.09 3.79
N PHE A 86 17.87 -5.38 2.68
CA PHE A 86 18.32 -5.96 1.42
C PHE A 86 19.77 -6.46 1.49
N SER A 87 20.65 -5.74 2.18
CA SER A 87 22.07 -6.13 2.35
C SER A 87 22.31 -7.16 3.46
N GLY A 88 21.27 -7.45 4.28
CA GLY A 88 21.43 -8.33 5.45
C GLY A 88 22.24 -7.70 6.59
N ASN A 89 22.40 -6.38 6.61
CA ASN A 89 23.15 -5.64 7.61
C ASN A 89 22.33 -5.40 8.90
N PHE A 90 21.95 -6.49 9.58
CA PHE A 90 21.24 -6.46 10.84
C PHE A 90 21.52 -7.73 11.65
N ASP A 91 21.20 -7.72 12.95
CA ASP A 91 21.38 -8.88 13.82
C ASP A 91 20.46 -10.04 13.40
N GLN A 92 21.06 -11.08 12.83
CA GLN A 92 20.36 -12.27 12.33
C GLN A 92 19.73 -13.13 13.46
N ASN A 93 20.04 -12.84 14.73
CA ASN A 93 19.46 -13.53 15.88
C ASN A 93 18.15 -12.89 16.37
N GLN A 94 17.77 -11.74 15.80
CA GLN A 94 16.54 -11.03 16.08
C GLN A 94 15.54 -11.15 14.93
N PHE A 95 14.28 -10.80 15.19
CA PHE A 95 13.30 -10.64 14.14
C PHE A 95 13.44 -9.26 13.52
N ALA A 96 13.90 -9.19 12.27
CA ALA A 96 14.09 -7.92 11.56
C ALA A 96 12.81 -7.47 10.85
N VAL A 97 12.49 -6.17 10.93
CA VAL A 97 11.32 -5.58 10.28
C VAL A 97 11.72 -4.32 9.52
N ALA A 98 11.40 -4.24 8.23
CA ALA A 98 11.41 -2.98 7.48
C ALA A 98 9.98 -2.45 7.35
N ILE A 99 9.79 -1.16 7.67
CA ILE A 99 8.50 -0.47 7.56
C ILE A 99 8.44 0.25 6.22
N THR A 100 7.36 0.04 5.46
CA THR A 100 7.13 0.73 4.20
C THR A 100 5.73 1.32 4.13
N PHE A 101 5.60 2.42 3.39
CA PHE A 101 4.33 3.06 3.05
C PHE A 101 4.23 3.20 1.55
N ASP A 102 3.04 2.97 1.00
CA ASP A 102 2.78 3.13 -0.43
C ASP A 102 1.89 4.36 -0.69
N ASP A 103 1.72 4.71 -1.97
CA ASP A 103 0.81 5.69 -2.56
C ASP A 103 1.28 7.16 -2.45
N GLY A 104 1.91 7.58 -1.38
CA GLY A 104 2.37 8.96 -1.20
C GLY A 104 1.30 9.92 -0.70
N GLN A 105 0.37 9.44 0.11
CA GLN A 105 -0.67 10.24 0.71
C GLN A 105 -0.09 11.24 1.73
N ARG A 106 -0.61 12.46 1.74
CA ARG A 106 -0.16 13.55 2.63
C ARG A 106 -0.31 13.22 4.11
N ASN A 107 -1.29 12.40 4.46
CA ASN A 107 -1.52 11.94 5.83
C ASN A 107 -0.33 11.15 6.41
N ASN A 108 0.51 10.52 5.56
CA ASN A 108 1.72 9.83 6.03
C ASN A 108 2.70 10.81 6.70
N ARG A 109 2.92 12.00 6.10
CA ARG A 109 3.74 13.04 6.73
C ARG A 109 3.13 13.50 8.05
N GLN A 110 1.81 13.67 8.10
CA GLN A 110 1.11 14.20 9.26
C GLN A 110 1.09 13.22 10.44
N TYR A 111 0.86 11.93 10.18
CA TYR A 111 0.62 10.95 11.23
C TYR A 111 1.74 9.92 11.39
N ALA A 112 2.38 9.47 10.29
CA ALA A 112 3.41 8.45 10.40
C ALA A 112 4.77 9.01 10.82
N VAL A 113 5.25 10.08 10.19
CA VAL A 113 6.59 10.64 10.45
C VAL A 113 6.83 10.99 11.92
N PRO A 114 5.91 11.66 12.64
CA PRO A 114 6.10 11.95 14.06
C PRO A 114 6.22 10.69 14.94
N VAL A 115 5.49 9.62 14.60
CA VAL A 115 5.58 8.33 15.31
C VAL A 115 6.93 7.66 15.03
N LEU A 116 7.35 7.63 13.77
CA LEU A 116 8.65 7.08 13.40
C LEU A 116 9.81 7.80 14.08
N ASP A 117 9.74 9.13 14.19
CA ASP A 117 10.72 9.94 14.91
C ASP A 117 10.73 9.63 16.41
N LYS A 118 9.56 9.49 17.01
CA LYS A 118 9.42 9.18 18.45
C LYS A 118 10.09 7.85 18.83
N TYR A 119 9.99 6.84 17.97
CA TYR A 119 10.55 5.50 18.22
C TYR A 119 11.89 5.27 17.52
N ALA A 120 12.49 6.28 16.90
CA ALA A 120 13.71 6.20 16.10
C ALA A 120 13.63 5.10 15.00
N ALA A 121 12.44 4.86 14.45
CA ALA A 121 12.17 3.81 13.49
C ALA A 121 12.38 4.31 12.05
N PRO A 122 13.30 3.70 11.26
CA PRO A 122 13.42 4.02 9.84
C PRO A 122 12.22 3.48 9.06
N ALA A 123 11.83 4.19 7.99
CA ALA A 123 10.80 3.75 7.06
C ALA A 123 11.08 4.23 5.63
N THR A 124 10.57 3.46 4.64
CA THR A 124 10.62 3.84 3.23
C THR A 124 9.22 4.18 2.74
N PHE A 125 9.08 5.34 2.10
CA PHE A 125 7.83 5.81 1.51
C PHE A 125 7.92 5.69 -0.01
N PHE A 126 7.11 4.81 -0.59
CA PHE A 126 7.01 4.59 -2.02
C PHE A 126 5.98 5.54 -2.60
N LEU A 127 6.46 6.54 -3.33
CA LEU A 127 5.65 7.65 -3.83
C LEU A 127 5.42 7.51 -5.33
N THR A 128 4.21 7.87 -5.75
CA THR A 128 3.95 8.11 -7.16
C THR A 128 4.39 9.53 -7.54
N SER A 129 4.66 9.76 -8.81
CA SER A 129 4.91 11.12 -9.30
C SER A 129 3.63 11.84 -9.77
N ALA A 130 2.47 11.46 -9.22
CA ALA A 130 1.19 12.08 -9.54
C ALA A 130 1.20 13.60 -9.31
N ALA A 131 1.82 14.08 -8.22
CA ALA A 131 2.00 15.51 -7.95
C ALA A 131 2.79 16.25 -9.05
N GLY A 132 3.70 15.56 -9.74
CA GLY A 132 4.43 16.11 -10.90
C GLY A 132 3.60 16.24 -12.17
N ARG A 133 2.35 15.76 -12.16
CA ARG A 133 1.37 15.87 -13.27
C ARG A 133 0.26 16.88 -12.99
N ASP A 134 0.40 17.71 -11.97
CA ASP A 134 -0.67 18.55 -11.44
C ASP A 134 -1.90 17.74 -10.96
N ALA A 135 -1.71 16.45 -10.65
CA ALA A 135 -2.74 15.61 -10.08
C ALA A 135 -2.76 15.77 -8.55
N GLU A 136 -3.95 16.01 -8.01
CA GLU A 136 -4.14 16.17 -6.57
C GLU A 136 -4.34 14.83 -5.85
N TRP A 137 -4.70 13.79 -6.60
CA TRP A 137 -5.08 12.47 -6.11
C TRP A 137 -4.52 11.32 -6.94
N LEU A 138 -4.52 10.13 -6.36
CA LEU A 138 -4.46 8.87 -7.11
C LEU A 138 -5.85 8.49 -7.59
N TRP A 139 -5.94 7.96 -8.81
CA TRP A 139 -7.23 7.57 -9.40
C TRP A 139 -8.02 6.57 -8.52
N MET A 140 -7.35 5.72 -7.75
CA MET A 140 -7.99 4.76 -6.84
C MET A 140 -8.65 5.48 -5.66
N ASP A 141 -7.92 6.38 -5.00
CA ASP A 141 -8.43 7.15 -3.86
C ASP A 141 -9.54 8.09 -4.31
N PHE A 142 -9.39 8.71 -5.50
CA PHE A 142 -10.45 9.48 -6.13
C PHE A 142 -11.70 8.61 -6.33
N LEU A 143 -11.57 7.41 -6.90
CA LEU A 143 -12.70 6.50 -7.15
C LEU A 143 -13.40 6.11 -5.84
N ASP A 144 -12.66 5.80 -4.78
CA ASP A 144 -13.20 5.42 -3.48
C ASP A 144 -14.05 6.56 -2.88
N VAL A 145 -13.52 7.78 -2.89
CA VAL A 145 -14.22 8.97 -2.39
C VAL A 145 -15.40 9.35 -3.30
N ALA A 146 -15.16 9.45 -4.61
CA ALA A 146 -16.18 9.83 -5.59
C ALA A 146 -17.36 8.84 -5.61
N THR A 147 -17.10 7.55 -5.43
CA THR A 147 -18.16 6.54 -5.34
C THR A 147 -19.17 6.84 -4.23
N ARG A 148 -18.75 7.44 -3.13
CA ARG A 148 -19.65 7.83 -2.05
C ARG A 148 -20.64 8.93 -2.44
N LEU A 149 -20.14 9.90 -3.18
CA LEU A 149 -20.83 11.14 -3.53
C LEU A 149 -21.62 11.02 -4.83
N ALA A 150 -21.16 10.19 -5.76
CA ALA A 150 -21.75 9.99 -7.08
C ALA A 150 -23.21 9.50 -7.01
N PRO A 151 -24.02 9.70 -8.07
CA PRO A 151 -25.36 9.13 -8.21
C PRO A 151 -25.34 7.59 -8.22
N ALA A 152 -26.54 6.98 -8.23
CA ALA A 152 -26.67 5.51 -8.23
C ALA A 152 -26.10 4.83 -9.48
N THR A 153 -26.05 5.55 -10.60
CA THR A 153 -25.54 5.06 -11.89
C THR A 153 -24.69 6.13 -12.56
N ILE A 154 -23.64 5.68 -13.27
CA ILE A 154 -22.78 6.52 -14.12
C ILE A 154 -22.55 5.82 -15.44
N GLU A 155 -22.20 6.56 -16.49
CA GLU A 155 -21.81 6.03 -17.79
C GLU A 155 -20.38 6.45 -18.12
N ILE A 156 -19.56 5.49 -18.58
CA ILE A 156 -18.17 5.71 -18.97
C ILE A 156 -17.94 4.97 -20.30
N GLY A 157 -17.60 5.70 -21.35
CA GLY A 157 -17.34 5.10 -22.66
C GLY A 157 -18.50 4.27 -23.19
N GLY A 158 -19.76 4.71 -23.00
CA GLY A 158 -20.97 4.00 -23.40
C GLY A 158 -21.34 2.79 -22.54
N ARG A 159 -20.61 2.53 -21.45
CA ARG A 159 -20.88 1.46 -20.50
C ARG A 159 -21.51 2.01 -19.23
N ARG A 160 -22.58 1.38 -18.78
CA ARG A 160 -23.28 1.74 -17.54
C ARG A 160 -22.67 1.00 -16.35
N PHE A 161 -22.38 1.74 -15.28
CA PHE A 161 -21.98 1.22 -13.98
C PHE A 161 -23.00 1.60 -12.91
N THR A 162 -23.39 0.63 -12.10
CA THR A 162 -24.35 0.81 -11.02
C THR A 162 -23.65 0.70 -9.66
N LYS A 163 -23.97 1.62 -8.76
CA LYS A 163 -23.45 1.61 -7.39
C LYS A 163 -24.00 0.41 -6.62
N LYS A 164 -23.10 -0.34 -6.03
CA LYS A 164 -23.38 -1.49 -5.17
C LYS A 164 -22.84 -1.25 -3.78
N THR A 165 -23.38 -1.97 -2.81
CA THR A 165 -22.89 -1.96 -1.44
C THR A 165 -22.60 -3.38 -1.00
N TRP A 166 -21.42 -3.61 -0.43
CA TRP A 166 -21.06 -4.86 0.24
C TRP A 166 -20.54 -4.53 1.64
N ARG A 167 -21.26 -4.95 2.68
CA ARG A 167 -21.01 -4.54 4.06
C ARG A 167 -21.02 -2.99 4.17
N HIS A 168 -19.85 -2.38 4.47
CA HIS A 168 -19.70 -0.92 4.60
C HIS A 168 -19.06 -0.27 3.36
N THR A 169 -18.60 -1.07 2.39
CA THR A 169 -17.91 -0.59 1.18
C THR A 169 -18.91 -0.37 0.06
N ARG A 170 -18.83 0.78 -0.59
CA ARG A 170 -19.55 1.10 -1.83
C ARG A 170 -18.62 0.96 -3.01
N TYR A 171 -19.11 0.47 -4.12
CA TYR A 171 -18.37 0.33 -5.36
C TYR A 171 -19.31 0.38 -6.56
N PHE A 172 -18.79 0.74 -7.72
CA PHE A 172 -19.49 0.62 -8.98
C PHE A 172 -19.20 -0.72 -9.64
N ALA A 173 -20.23 -1.32 -10.27
CA ALA A 173 -20.09 -2.51 -11.10
C ALA A 173 -20.93 -2.39 -12.36
N ASP A 174 -20.46 -3.00 -13.45
CA ASP A 174 -21.24 -3.15 -14.69
C ASP A 174 -22.36 -4.20 -14.56
N GLU A 175 -23.09 -4.44 -15.62
CA GLU A 175 -24.18 -5.41 -15.68
C GLU A 175 -23.74 -6.86 -15.40
N ASN A 176 -22.50 -7.20 -15.71
CA ASN A 176 -21.89 -8.51 -15.46
C ASN A 176 -21.31 -8.64 -14.05
N GLY A 177 -21.37 -7.58 -13.24
CA GLY A 177 -20.86 -7.55 -11.88
C GLY A 177 -19.35 -7.26 -11.77
N ARG A 178 -18.65 -6.95 -12.88
CA ARG A 178 -17.24 -6.55 -12.85
C ARG A 178 -17.13 -5.13 -12.28
N LYS A 179 -16.27 -4.97 -11.29
CA LYS A 179 -16.11 -3.70 -10.60
C LYS A 179 -15.42 -2.65 -11.49
N LEU A 180 -15.77 -1.38 -11.30
CA LEU A 180 -15.17 -0.26 -12.01
C LEU A 180 -13.67 -0.14 -11.72
N VAL A 181 -13.23 -0.43 -10.50
CA VAL A 181 -11.81 -0.46 -10.14
C VAL A 181 -11.04 -1.50 -10.96
N ASP A 182 -11.64 -2.68 -11.23
CA ASP A 182 -11.02 -3.71 -12.07
C ASP A 182 -11.00 -3.28 -13.55
N TRP A 183 -12.03 -2.56 -14.01
CA TRP A 183 -12.02 -1.94 -15.33
C TRP A 183 -10.88 -0.94 -15.46
N ALA A 184 -10.75 0.00 -14.49
CA ALA A 184 -9.72 1.03 -14.49
C ALA A 184 -8.31 0.43 -14.44
N ARG A 185 -8.10 -0.59 -13.60
CA ARG A 185 -6.82 -1.28 -13.43
C ARG A 185 -6.31 -1.94 -14.70
N TYR A 186 -7.20 -2.58 -15.48
CA TYR A 186 -6.85 -3.39 -16.65
C TYR A 186 -7.16 -2.72 -17.99
N SER A 187 -7.45 -1.43 -17.99
CA SER A 187 -7.73 -0.64 -19.19
C SER A 187 -6.60 0.38 -19.44
N PRO A 188 -6.48 0.89 -20.67
CA PRO A 188 -5.58 2.00 -20.97
C PRO A 188 -5.85 3.22 -20.08
N TRP A 189 -4.84 4.06 -19.88
CA TRP A 189 -4.95 5.27 -19.07
C TRP A 189 -6.10 6.19 -19.50
N SER A 190 -6.42 6.25 -20.79
CA SER A 190 -7.59 6.99 -21.32
C SER A 190 -8.92 6.58 -20.69
N PHE A 191 -9.07 5.32 -20.28
CA PHE A 191 -10.25 4.88 -19.53
C PHE A 191 -10.30 5.46 -18.13
N VAL A 192 -9.17 5.52 -17.43
CA VAL A 192 -9.07 6.16 -16.11
C VAL A 192 -9.45 7.64 -16.21
N GLN A 193 -8.93 8.35 -17.22
CA GLN A 193 -9.29 9.75 -17.46
C GLN A 193 -10.78 9.94 -17.78
N ALA A 194 -11.36 9.05 -18.59
CA ALA A 194 -12.80 9.08 -18.87
C ALA A 194 -13.65 8.80 -17.61
N MET A 195 -13.19 7.91 -16.75
CA MET A 195 -13.83 7.62 -15.45
C MET A 195 -13.80 8.84 -14.53
N GLU A 196 -12.64 9.47 -14.37
CA GLU A 196 -12.49 10.69 -13.56
C GLU A 196 -13.41 11.79 -14.10
N THR A 197 -13.38 12.03 -15.40
CA THR A 197 -14.22 13.03 -16.06
C THR A 197 -15.72 12.74 -15.83
N ALA A 198 -16.17 11.50 -15.99
CA ALA A 198 -17.57 11.13 -15.78
C ALA A 198 -18.03 11.35 -14.34
N LEU A 199 -17.17 11.01 -13.36
CA LEU A 199 -17.47 11.19 -11.93
C LEU A 199 -17.47 12.68 -11.54
N LEU A 200 -16.54 13.48 -12.07
CA LEU A 200 -16.51 14.94 -11.86
C LEU A 200 -17.77 15.61 -12.44
N ASN A 201 -18.13 15.27 -13.67
CA ASN A 201 -19.35 15.80 -14.33
C ASN A 201 -20.64 15.39 -13.61
N ALA A 202 -20.64 14.24 -12.95
CA ALA A 202 -21.75 13.78 -12.11
C ALA A 202 -21.82 14.51 -10.75
N GLY A 203 -20.96 15.50 -10.49
CA GLY A 203 -20.91 16.24 -9.22
C GLY A 203 -20.39 15.40 -8.04
N ALA A 204 -19.72 14.29 -8.32
CA ALA A 204 -19.24 13.37 -7.31
C ALA A 204 -18.11 13.94 -6.43
N TRP A 205 -17.55 15.10 -6.80
CA TRP A 205 -16.42 15.71 -6.10
C TRP A 205 -16.77 16.99 -5.33
N ASN A 206 -17.96 17.56 -5.52
CA ASN A 206 -18.35 18.86 -4.95
C ASN A 206 -18.34 18.95 -3.42
N LYS A 207 -18.22 17.83 -2.72
CA LYS A 207 -18.16 17.76 -1.25
C LYS A 207 -16.90 17.03 -0.73
N ALA A 208 -15.96 16.74 -1.61
CA ALA A 208 -14.76 15.96 -1.27
C ALA A 208 -13.78 16.73 -0.37
N GLU A 209 -13.88 18.05 -0.29
CA GLU A 209 -13.02 18.89 0.58
C GLU A 209 -13.03 18.45 2.04
N HIS A 210 -14.12 17.87 2.52
CA HIS A 210 -14.22 17.34 3.88
C HIS A 210 -13.43 16.03 4.09
N TRP A 211 -12.90 15.44 3.01
CA TRP A 211 -12.21 14.14 3.02
C TRP A 211 -10.80 14.18 2.44
N THR A 212 -10.14 15.35 2.48
CA THR A 212 -8.77 15.56 1.98
C THR A 212 -7.79 14.53 2.53
N THR A 213 -7.94 14.14 3.79
CA THR A 213 -7.13 13.09 4.42
C THR A 213 -7.07 11.78 3.61
N TYR A 214 -8.13 11.46 2.82
CA TYR A 214 -8.25 10.17 2.12
C TYR A 214 -7.77 10.19 0.67
N TRP A 215 -7.42 11.35 0.13
CA TRP A 215 -7.02 11.47 -1.28
C TRP A 215 -5.86 12.44 -1.55
N GLU A 216 -5.58 13.37 -0.63
CA GLU A 216 -4.57 14.39 -0.87
C GLU A 216 -3.16 13.79 -0.87
N LEU A 217 -2.42 14.08 -1.94
CA LEU A 217 -1.04 13.63 -2.10
C LEU A 217 -0.04 14.63 -1.52
N LEU A 218 1.15 14.13 -1.21
CA LEU A 218 2.29 14.95 -0.80
C LEU A 218 2.68 15.93 -1.91
N ALA A 219 2.79 17.19 -1.58
CA ALA A 219 3.37 18.20 -2.46
C ALA A 219 4.89 18.02 -2.57
N SER A 220 5.49 18.49 -3.67
CA SER A 220 6.96 18.40 -3.89
C SER A 220 7.78 19.03 -2.76
N ALA A 221 7.28 20.10 -2.12
CA ALA A 221 7.94 20.71 -0.97
C ALA A 221 7.93 19.78 0.26
N GLU A 222 6.82 19.10 0.51
CA GLU A 222 6.65 18.15 1.60
C GLU A 222 7.50 16.88 1.39
N ILE A 223 7.61 16.41 0.13
CA ILE A 223 8.51 15.31 -0.24
C ILE A 223 9.98 15.67 0.08
N ARG A 224 10.42 16.89 -0.27
CA ARG A 224 11.78 17.37 0.08
C ARG A 224 12.02 17.41 1.59
N GLU A 225 11.05 17.91 2.33
CA GLU A 225 11.12 17.97 3.80
C GLU A 225 11.21 16.55 4.40
N MET A 226 10.38 15.63 3.93
CA MET A 226 10.44 14.23 4.36
C MET A 226 11.79 13.58 4.03
N ALA A 227 12.31 13.80 2.82
CA ALA A 227 13.61 13.25 2.40
C ALA A 227 14.82 13.81 3.18
N ALA A 228 14.67 14.98 3.82
CA ALA A 228 15.69 15.53 4.71
C ALA A 228 15.72 14.86 6.11
N ASN A 229 14.68 14.10 6.46
CA ASN A 229 14.63 13.33 7.70
C ASN A 229 15.50 12.07 7.57
N PRO A 230 16.50 11.84 8.43
CA PRO A 230 17.41 10.69 8.33
C PRO A 230 16.75 9.32 8.53
N ARG A 231 15.51 9.29 9.00
CA ARG A 231 14.71 8.06 9.18
C ARG A 231 13.80 7.77 7.98
N VAL A 232 13.70 8.71 7.04
CA VAL A 232 12.82 8.59 5.88
C VAL A 232 13.65 8.31 4.63
N THR A 233 13.31 7.24 3.94
CA THR A 233 13.81 6.96 2.59
C THR A 233 12.65 7.11 1.60
N ILE A 234 12.91 7.72 0.45
CA ILE A 234 11.94 7.83 -0.63
C ILE A 234 12.21 6.75 -1.68
N GLY A 235 11.17 6.01 -2.05
CA GLY A 235 11.15 5.01 -3.11
C GLY A 235 10.11 5.33 -4.18
N ALA A 236 10.20 4.66 -5.34
CA ALA A 236 9.31 4.85 -6.47
C ALA A 236 8.10 3.91 -6.42
N HIS A 237 6.92 4.41 -6.86
CA HIS A 237 5.67 3.64 -6.94
C HIS A 237 4.92 3.86 -8.27
N GLY A 238 5.66 4.05 -9.38
CA GLY A 238 5.10 4.37 -10.69
C GLY A 238 4.72 5.85 -10.82
N HIS A 239 4.45 6.26 -12.06
CA HIS A 239 4.05 7.63 -12.37
C HIS A 239 2.56 7.86 -12.12
N THR A 240 1.71 6.98 -12.66
CA THR A 240 0.24 7.10 -12.60
C THR A 240 -0.42 6.09 -11.68
N HIS A 241 0.35 5.22 -11.02
CA HIS A 241 -0.14 4.08 -10.28
C HIS A 241 -0.96 3.10 -11.15
N GLN A 242 -0.58 2.93 -12.43
CA GLN A 242 -1.10 1.84 -13.25
C GLN A 242 -0.45 0.51 -12.86
N ASP A 243 -1.14 -0.59 -13.12
CA ASP A 243 -0.57 -1.93 -12.94
C ASP A 243 0.45 -2.21 -14.04
N LEU A 244 1.73 -2.06 -13.69
CA LEU A 244 2.84 -2.12 -14.65
C LEU A 244 2.94 -3.46 -15.38
N ALA A 245 2.43 -4.55 -14.78
CA ALA A 245 2.45 -5.87 -15.38
C ALA A 245 1.49 -6.01 -16.58
N TYR A 246 0.54 -5.08 -16.73
CA TYR A 246 -0.46 -5.07 -17.82
C TYR A 246 -0.17 -4.00 -18.86
N LEU A 247 0.87 -3.21 -18.71
CA LEU A 247 1.32 -2.23 -19.69
C LEU A 247 2.25 -2.89 -20.74
N SER A 248 2.35 -2.27 -21.90
CA SER A 248 3.43 -2.61 -22.82
C SER A 248 4.80 -2.31 -22.17
N PRO A 249 5.87 -3.00 -22.59
CA PRO A 249 7.20 -2.75 -22.02
C PRO A 249 7.64 -1.27 -22.10
N GLU A 250 7.27 -0.58 -23.17
CA GLU A 250 7.60 0.84 -23.33
C GLU A 250 6.80 1.73 -22.39
N GLU A 251 5.50 1.50 -22.23
CA GLU A 251 4.67 2.23 -21.27
C GLU A 251 5.15 2.01 -19.83
N ALA A 252 5.44 0.75 -19.46
CA ALA A 252 5.97 0.43 -18.14
C ALA A 252 7.34 1.13 -17.89
N ARG A 253 8.19 1.19 -18.91
CA ARG A 253 9.48 1.90 -18.84
C ARG A 253 9.29 3.40 -18.62
N LEU A 254 8.32 4.01 -19.29
CA LEU A 254 8.00 5.44 -19.11
C LEU A 254 7.42 5.72 -17.72
N GLU A 255 6.52 4.86 -17.22
CA GLU A 255 5.99 4.95 -15.86
C GLU A 255 7.13 4.96 -14.81
N LEU A 256 8.07 4.04 -14.92
CA LEU A 256 9.22 3.94 -14.03
C LEU A 256 10.16 5.14 -14.19
N LYS A 257 10.45 5.54 -15.43
CA LYS A 257 11.35 6.65 -15.72
C LYS A 257 10.82 7.98 -15.18
N TYR A 258 9.58 8.31 -15.48
CA TYR A 258 8.99 9.58 -15.03
C TYR A 258 8.91 9.64 -13.50
N CYS A 259 8.58 8.54 -12.85
CA CYS A 259 8.55 8.48 -11.40
C CYS A 259 9.95 8.69 -10.80
N LYS A 260 10.94 7.96 -11.29
CA LYS A 260 12.32 8.05 -10.82
C LYS A 260 12.89 9.47 -11.01
N ASP A 261 12.80 10.01 -12.22
CA ASP A 261 13.31 11.34 -12.57
C ASP A 261 12.67 12.43 -11.68
N PHE A 262 11.36 12.35 -11.47
CA PHE A 262 10.63 13.28 -10.61
C PHE A 262 11.13 13.23 -9.16
N LEU A 263 11.23 12.03 -8.59
CA LEU A 263 11.63 11.85 -7.20
C LEU A 263 13.09 12.24 -6.98
N GLU A 264 14.00 11.82 -7.84
CA GLU A 264 15.43 12.19 -7.76
C GLU A 264 15.63 13.70 -7.92
N LYS A 265 14.92 14.34 -8.86
CA LYS A 265 14.93 15.80 -9.00
C LYS A 265 14.37 16.50 -7.77
N THR A 266 13.30 15.97 -7.18
CA THR A 266 12.61 16.58 -6.04
C THR A 266 13.44 16.46 -4.76
N THR A 267 14.04 15.31 -4.51
CA THR A 267 14.76 15.01 -3.28
C THR A 267 16.25 15.37 -3.35
N GLY A 268 16.82 15.46 -4.55
CA GLY A 268 18.26 15.57 -4.77
C GLY A 268 19.04 14.30 -4.41
N GLN A 269 18.36 13.15 -4.24
CA GLN A 269 18.94 11.89 -3.79
C GLN A 269 18.64 10.77 -4.80
N PRO A 270 19.50 9.74 -4.93
CA PRO A 270 19.19 8.56 -5.73
C PRO A 270 17.95 7.82 -5.18
N VAL A 271 17.16 7.24 -6.08
CA VAL A 271 15.97 6.44 -5.75
C VAL A 271 16.17 5.00 -6.24
N PRO A 272 16.86 4.14 -5.48
CA PRO A 272 17.15 2.77 -5.86
C PRO A 272 16.02 1.77 -5.52
N ALA A 273 15.02 2.18 -4.75
CA ALA A 273 13.93 1.33 -4.30
C ALA A 273 12.67 1.53 -5.17
N LEU A 274 12.02 0.43 -5.55
CA LEU A 274 10.77 0.37 -6.30
C LEU A 274 9.79 -0.56 -5.60
N ALA A 275 8.58 -0.10 -5.34
CA ALA A 275 7.44 -0.97 -5.04
C ALA A 275 6.53 -1.02 -6.27
N TYR A 276 6.17 -2.21 -6.72
CA TYR A 276 5.27 -2.38 -7.86
C TYR A 276 3.83 -2.04 -7.44
N PRO A 277 3.13 -1.14 -8.17
CA PRO A 277 1.71 -0.90 -7.95
C PRO A 277 0.93 -2.22 -7.99
N PHE A 278 -0.01 -2.41 -7.06
CA PHE A 278 -0.75 -3.67 -6.85
C PHE A 278 0.10 -4.88 -6.45
N GLY A 279 1.42 -4.73 -6.33
CA GLY A 279 2.35 -5.81 -6.02
C GLY A 279 2.57 -6.80 -7.16
N THR A 280 2.05 -6.54 -8.36
CA THR A 280 2.15 -7.40 -9.54
C THR A 280 3.31 -6.99 -10.44
N TYR A 281 3.96 -7.98 -11.05
CA TYR A 281 5.11 -7.77 -11.93
C TYR A 281 5.26 -8.91 -12.93
N THR A 282 6.14 -8.74 -13.89
CA THR A 282 6.66 -9.80 -14.78
C THR A 282 8.16 -9.90 -14.61
N ARG A 283 8.77 -11.03 -14.96
CA ARG A 283 10.25 -11.15 -14.92
C ARG A 283 10.93 -10.13 -15.82
N GLN A 284 10.35 -9.85 -16.99
CA GLN A 284 10.85 -8.81 -17.88
C GLN A 284 10.84 -7.43 -17.21
N LEU A 285 9.80 -7.12 -16.43
CA LEU A 285 9.71 -5.86 -15.69
C LEU A 285 10.77 -5.77 -14.58
N VAL A 286 11.05 -6.88 -13.89
CA VAL A 286 12.12 -6.94 -12.88
C VAL A 286 13.48 -6.63 -13.50
N GLU A 287 13.79 -7.22 -14.65
CA GLU A 287 15.06 -6.96 -15.37
C GLU A 287 15.14 -5.53 -15.89
N MET A 288 14.05 -5.01 -16.45
CA MET A 288 13.96 -3.61 -16.91
C MET A 288 14.20 -2.64 -15.76
N ALA A 289 13.53 -2.83 -14.63
CA ALA A 289 13.69 -1.98 -13.45
C ALA A 289 15.16 -2.02 -12.92
N ALA A 290 15.77 -3.19 -12.90
CA ALA A 290 17.17 -3.32 -12.52
C ALA A 290 18.13 -2.54 -13.46
N GLN A 291 17.91 -2.61 -14.77
CA GLN A 291 18.67 -1.84 -15.77
C GLN A 291 18.49 -0.32 -15.60
N MET A 292 17.34 0.12 -15.05
CA MET A 292 17.06 1.50 -14.72
C MET A 292 17.63 1.94 -13.35
N GLY A 293 18.35 1.04 -12.65
CA GLY A 293 18.99 1.32 -11.37
C GLY A 293 18.10 1.06 -10.14
N PHE A 294 16.98 0.36 -10.28
CA PHE A 294 16.21 -0.10 -9.14
C PHE A 294 16.79 -1.43 -8.63
N SER A 295 17.66 -1.35 -7.63
CA SER A 295 18.30 -2.51 -7.01
C SER A 295 17.49 -3.15 -5.88
N GLN A 296 16.48 -2.45 -5.38
CA GLN A 296 15.59 -2.89 -4.30
C GLN A 296 14.15 -2.88 -4.81
N GLN A 297 13.65 -4.04 -5.21
CA GLN A 297 12.34 -4.18 -5.84
C GLN A 297 11.39 -4.94 -4.90
N LEU A 298 10.17 -4.45 -4.77
CA LEU A 298 9.21 -4.96 -3.81
C LEU A 298 7.89 -5.35 -4.48
N ALA A 299 7.49 -6.59 -4.27
CA ALA A 299 6.19 -7.15 -4.65
C ALA A 299 5.32 -7.40 -3.40
N LEU A 300 4.09 -7.88 -3.56
CA LEU A 300 3.30 -8.40 -2.45
C LEU A 300 3.62 -9.88 -2.23
N ASP A 301 3.58 -10.67 -3.28
CA ASP A 301 3.88 -12.10 -3.26
C ASP A 301 4.89 -12.45 -4.36
N PHE A 302 5.69 -13.48 -4.15
CA PHE A 302 6.48 -14.06 -5.22
C PHE A 302 5.59 -14.80 -6.22
N LEU A 303 5.78 -14.52 -7.51
CA LEU A 303 4.95 -15.06 -8.60
C LEU A 303 5.64 -16.19 -9.36
N PHE A 304 6.98 -16.26 -9.30
CA PHE A 304 7.79 -17.21 -10.06
C PHE A 304 8.78 -17.94 -9.13
N PRO A 305 9.12 -19.20 -9.42
CA PRO A 305 10.04 -19.97 -8.58
C PRO A 305 11.42 -19.30 -8.38
N GLU A 306 11.94 -18.64 -9.40
CA GLU A 306 13.22 -17.93 -9.37
C GLU A 306 13.23 -16.70 -8.47
N ASP A 307 12.09 -16.17 -8.08
CA ASP A 307 11.97 -14.99 -7.22
C ASP A 307 12.57 -15.23 -5.83
N HIS A 308 12.48 -16.47 -5.33
CA HIS A 308 13.05 -16.87 -4.04
C HIS A 308 14.58 -16.71 -3.96
N THR A 309 15.26 -16.70 -5.09
CA THR A 309 16.72 -16.57 -5.17
C THR A 309 17.16 -15.21 -5.74
N ASP A 310 16.23 -14.41 -6.23
CA ASP A 310 16.55 -13.08 -6.76
C ASP A 310 16.81 -12.09 -5.62
N HIS A 311 18.07 -11.73 -5.42
CA HIS A 311 18.48 -10.80 -4.36
C HIS A 311 17.93 -9.37 -4.53
N ARG A 312 17.42 -9.03 -5.72
CA ARG A 312 16.85 -7.71 -6.04
C ARG A 312 15.38 -7.61 -5.63
N LEU A 313 14.69 -8.73 -5.46
CA LEU A 313 13.26 -8.79 -5.22
C LEU A 313 12.94 -9.29 -3.80
N ARG A 314 11.96 -8.67 -3.15
CA ARG A 314 11.41 -9.11 -1.87
C ARG A 314 9.90 -9.03 -1.87
N GLU A 315 9.27 -9.97 -1.17
CA GLU A 315 7.84 -9.91 -0.86
C GLU A 315 7.57 -9.03 0.36
N ARG A 316 6.36 -8.49 0.44
CA ARG A 316 5.91 -7.64 1.53
C ARG A 316 4.58 -8.11 2.08
N MET A 317 4.30 -7.77 3.32
CA MET A 317 3.04 -8.08 3.99
C MET A 317 2.25 -6.81 4.27
N CYS A 318 1.05 -6.69 3.67
CA CYS A 318 0.15 -5.57 3.96
C CYS A 318 -0.40 -5.67 5.37
N MET A 319 -0.39 -4.57 6.12
CA MET A 319 -1.01 -4.51 7.43
C MET A 319 -2.53 -4.47 7.28
N ASN A 320 -3.22 -5.36 7.98
CA ASN A 320 -4.66 -5.56 7.83
C ASN A 320 -5.44 -4.80 8.93
N PRO A 321 -6.22 -3.75 8.58
CA PRO A 321 -6.96 -2.98 9.57
C PRO A 321 -8.15 -3.74 10.20
N PHE A 322 -8.54 -4.89 9.63
CA PHE A 322 -9.76 -5.63 10.03
C PHE A 322 -9.52 -6.75 11.04
N ILE A 323 -8.28 -7.01 11.44
CA ILE A 323 -7.93 -8.03 12.44
C ILE A 323 -7.30 -7.39 13.67
N SER A 324 -7.31 -8.09 14.79
CA SER A 324 -6.63 -7.63 16.01
C SER A 324 -5.11 -7.59 15.83
N ASP A 325 -4.42 -6.83 16.67
CA ASP A 325 -2.96 -6.76 16.64
C ASP A 325 -2.32 -8.11 17.00
N GLY A 326 -2.93 -8.88 17.89
CA GLY A 326 -2.48 -10.26 18.19
C GLY A 326 -2.48 -11.15 16.94
N ASN A 327 -3.56 -11.16 16.18
CA ASN A 327 -3.63 -11.87 14.90
C ASN A 327 -2.69 -11.28 13.85
N GLN A 328 -2.49 -9.95 13.86
CA GLN A 328 -1.54 -9.29 12.98
C GLN A 328 -0.11 -9.77 13.22
N TRP A 329 0.33 -9.84 14.49
CA TRP A 329 1.70 -10.27 14.81
C TRP A 329 1.92 -11.76 14.55
N LEU A 330 0.92 -12.60 14.74
CA LEU A 330 0.98 -14.01 14.33
C LEU A 330 1.11 -14.14 12.81
N ALA A 331 0.37 -13.34 12.05
CA ALA A 331 0.48 -13.32 10.59
C ALA A 331 1.86 -12.84 10.15
N VAL A 332 2.40 -11.77 10.77
CA VAL A 332 3.77 -11.27 10.50
C VAL A 332 4.80 -12.36 10.77
N LYS A 333 4.68 -13.10 11.87
CA LYS A 333 5.58 -14.21 12.20
C LYS A 333 5.52 -15.34 11.17
N LYS A 334 4.31 -15.73 10.76
CA LYS A 334 4.10 -16.81 9.79
C LYS A 334 4.38 -16.41 8.35
N GLY A 335 4.28 -15.12 8.02
CA GLY A 335 4.36 -14.58 6.67
C GLY A 335 3.07 -14.73 5.85
N GLN A 336 1.94 -15.01 6.50
CA GLN A 336 0.63 -15.17 5.85
C GLN A 336 -0.51 -14.94 6.84
N TYR A 337 -1.66 -14.54 6.31
CA TYR A 337 -2.90 -14.35 7.07
C TYR A 337 -3.70 -15.63 7.25
#